data_131f19590d157275c1ff62072534cf44
#
_entry.id   131f19590d157275c1ff62072534cf44
#
_cell.length_a   1.000
_cell.length_b   1.000
_cell.length_c   1.000
_cell.angle_alpha   90.00
_cell.angle_beta   90.00
_cell.angle_gamma   90.00
#
_symmetry.space_group_name_H-M   'P 1'
#
loop_
_entity.id
_entity.type
_entity.pdbx_description
1 polymer ?
#
loop_
_entity_poly.entity_id
_entity_poly.type
_entity_poly.pdbx_seq_one_letter_code
_entity_poly.pdbx_strand_id
1 'polypeptide(L)'
;MPKVWELLDKAYAFIDTGDKKSAQDFIEEALSHDLQNIVAWEAYISTRSTRSELEGLKGMVQSIWESHVRDQDFLMANKRYILRRLDERINNL
;
A
#
# COMPACT_ATOMS: atom_id res chain seq x y z
N MET A 1 9.36 11.46 -9.10
CA MET A 1 10.04 10.66 -10.13
C MET A 1 9.03 10.08 -11.10
N PRO A 2 9.24 10.24 -12.42
CA PRO A 2 8.30 9.68 -13.41
C PRO A 2 8.11 8.18 -13.27
N LYS A 3 9.15 7.46 -12.89
CA LYS A 3 9.12 6.01 -12.79
C LYS A 3 8.07 5.49 -11.81
N VAL A 4 7.90 6.14 -10.66
CA VAL A 4 6.89 5.72 -9.67
C VAL A 4 5.48 5.82 -10.26
N TRP A 5 5.17 6.93 -10.93
CA TRP A 5 3.87 7.11 -11.56
C TRP A 5 3.62 6.11 -12.69
N GLU A 6 4.64 5.79 -13.48
CA GLU A 6 4.53 4.77 -14.52
C GLU A 6 4.22 3.40 -13.92
N LEU A 7 4.87 3.04 -12.83
CA LEU A 7 4.60 1.79 -12.13
C LEU A 7 3.18 1.74 -11.58
N LEU A 8 2.71 2.84 -11.00
CA LEU A 8 1.35 2.90 -10.47
C LEU A 8 0.30 2.85 -11.57
N ASP A 9 0.55 3.49 -12.73
CA ASP A 9 -0.36 3.40 -13.87
C ASP A 9 -0.49 1.96 -14.34
N LYS A 10 0.60 1.21 -14.41
CA LYS A 10 0.57 -0.21 -14.76
C LYS A 10 -0.17 -1.02 -13.70
N ALA A 11 0.06 -0.73 -12.43
CA ALA A 11 -0.64 -1.41 -11.35
C ALA A 11 -2.15 -1.21 -11.44
N TYR A 12 -2.61 0.01 -11.68
CA TYR A 12 -4.05 0.27 -11.82
C TYR A 12 -4.63 -0.42 -13.05
N ALA A 13 -3.89 -0.49 -14.16
CA ALA A 13 -4.34 -1.23 -15.33
C ALA A 13 -4.55 -2.71 -14.99
N PHE A 14 -3.67 -3.32 -14.22
CA PHE A 14 -3.84 -4.71 -13.79
C PHE A 14 -4.97 -4.89 -12.79
N ILE A 15 -5.17 -3.92 -11.89
CA ILE A 15 -6.31 -3.93 -10.97
C ILE A 15 -7.62 -3.95 -11.77
N ASP A 16 -7.72 -3.11 -12.79
CA ASP A 16 -8.92 -3.01 -13.64
C ASP A 16 -9.20 -4.32 -14.39
N THR A 17 -8.19 -5.07 -14.76
CA THR A 17 -8.35 -6.35 -15.43
C THR A 17 -8.53 -7.53 -14.47
N GLY A 18 -8.38 -7.29 -13.16
CA GLY A 18 -8.52 -8.34 -12.15
C GLY A 18 -7.24 -9.11 -11.86
N ASP A 19 -6.11 -8.74 -12.44
CA ASP A 19 -4.81 -9.37 -12.20
C ASP A 19 -4.12 -8.73 -11.00
N LYS A 20 -4.58 -9.12 -9.82
CA LYS A 20 -4.11 -8.53 -8.55
C LYS A 20 -2.64 -8.82 -8.28
N LYS A 21 -2.16 -10.00 -8.68
CA LYS A 21 -0.77 -10.37 -8.43
C LYS A 21 0.20 -9.49 -9.21
N SER A 22 -0.05 -9.27 -10.49
CA SER A 22 0.78 -8.38 -11.29
C SER A 22 0.71 -6.94 -10.78
N ALA A 23 -0.48 -6.49 -10.38
CA ALA A 23 -0.65 -5.18 -9.76
C ALA A 23 0.22 -5.05 -8.50
N GLN A 24 0.21 -6.05 -7.64
CA GLN A 24 1.01 -6.04 -6.41
C GLN A 24 2.50 -5.95 -6.71
N ASP A 25 2.99 -6.65 -7.73
CA ASP A 25 4.40 -6.61 -8.11
C ASP A 25 4.82 -5.19 -8.51
N PHE A 26 4.01 -4.49 -9.30
CA PHE A 26 4.28 -3.11 -9.68
C PHE A 26 4.19 -2.14 -8.51
N ILE A 27 3.22 -2.36 -7.60
CA ILE A 27 3.07 -1.53 -6.40
C ILE A 27 4.28 -1.70 -5.48
N GLU A 28 4.74 -2.93 -5.28
CA GLU A 28 5.91 -3.20 -4.45
C GLU A 28 7.16 -2.52 -5.02
N GLU A 29 7.32 -2.55 -6.33
CA GLU A 29 8.42 -1.82 -6.97
C GLU A 29 8.29 -0.32 -6.76
N ALA A 30 7.09 0.24 -6.91
CA ALA A 30 6.85 1.67 -6.66
C ALA A 30 7.20 2.04 -5.22
N LEU A 31 6.79 1.22 -4.25
CA LEU A 31 7.10 1.44 -2.84
C LEU A 31 8.59 1.32 -2.55
N SER A 32 9.33 0.52 -3.31
CA SER A 32 10.77 0.45 -3.15
C SER A 32 11.47 1.76 -3.54
N HIS A 33 10.87 2.55 -4.41
CA HIS A 33 11.37 3.86 -4.80
C HIS A 33 10.85 4.98 -3.90
N ASP A 34 9.62 4.87 -3.42
CA ASP A 34 8.97 5.88 -2.59
C ASP A 34 8.05 5.20 -1.57
N LEU A 35 8.63 4.82 -0.44
CA LEU A 35 7.92 4.09 0.61
C LEU A 35 6.78 4.89 1.23
N GLN A 36 6.81 6.21 1.14
CA GLN A 36 5.81 7.09 1.74
C GLN A 36 4.70 7.48 0.77
N ASN A 37 4.67 6.90 -0.42
CA ASN A 37 3.69 7.26 -1.43
C ASN A 37 2.30 6.72 -1.05
N ILE A 38 1.41 7.61 -0.66
CA ILE A 38 0.06 7.26 -0.21
C ILE A 38 -0.75 6.60 -1.33
N VAL A 39 -0.57 7.05 -2.58
CA VAL A 39 -1.28 6.45 -3.72
C VAL A 39 -0.87 4.99 -3.90
N ALA A 40 0.42 4.70 -3.75
CA ALA A 40 0.90 3.32 -3.83
C ALA A 40 0.30 2.45 -2.72
N TRP A 41 0.23 2.94 -1.49
CA TRP A 41 -0.38 2.21 -0.39
C TRP A 41 -1.88 2.00 -0.61
N GLU A 42 -2.60 3.00 -1.10
CA GLU A 42 -4.02 2.83 -1.40
C GLU A 42 -4.25 1.81 -2.51
N ALA A 43 -3.42 1.84 -3.55
CA ALA A 43 -3.47 0.82 -4.59
C ALA A 43 -3.23 -0.57 -4.02
N TYR A 44 -2.26 -0.71 -3.12
CA TYR A 44 -1.95 -1.98 -2.47
C TYR A 44 -3.13 -2.50 -1.66
N ILE A 45 -3.77 -1.61 -0.89
CA ILE A 45 -4.98 -1.96 -0.13
C ILE A 45 -6.07 -2.48 -1.06
N SER A 46 -6.25 -1.84 -2.22
CA SER A 46 -7.30 -2.22 -3.16
C SER A 46 -7.08 -3.59 -3.80
N THR A 47 -5.85 -4.12 -3.77
CA THR A 47 -5.57 -5.47 -4.28
C THR A 47 -5.90 -6.57 -3.27
N ARG A 48 -6.24 -6.22 -2.04
CA ARG A 48 -6.54 -7.17 -0.97
C ARG A 48 -8.05 -7.30 -0.80
N SER A 49 -8.56 -8.52 -0.73
CA SER A 49 -10.00 -8.77 -0.66
C SER A 49 -10.45 -9.54 0.57
N THR A 50 -9.60 -10.32 1.20
CA THR A 50 -9.95 -11.09 2.38
C THR A 50 -9.44 -10.46 3.65
N ARG A 51 -10.07 -10.79 4.77
CA ARG A 51 -9.62 -10.32 6.08
C ARG A 51 -8.16 -10.70 6.34
N SER A 52 -7.78 -11.93 6.02
CA SER A 52 -6.42 -12.43 6.22
C SER A 52 -5.40 -11.60 5.43
N GLU A 53 -5.71 -11.29 4.18
CA GLU A 53 -4.84 -10.47 3.34
C GLU A 53 -4.69 -9.04 3.88
N LEU A 54 -5.79 -8.45 4.32
CA LEU A 54 -5.78 -7.09 4.87
C LEU A 54 -5.03 -7.03 6.21
N GLU A 55 -5.23 -8.02 7.07
CA GLU A 55 -4.50 -8.10 8.35
C GLU A 55 -3.01 -8.33 8.13
N GLY A 56 -2.66 -9.14 7.12
CA GLY A 56 -1.27 -9.32 6.73
C GLY A 56 -0.62 -8.03 6.26
N LEU A 57 -1.34 -7.24 5.46
CA LEU A 57 -0.84 -5.94 5.02
C LEU A 57 -0.71 -4.96 6.20
N LYS A 58 -1.64 -5.00 7.12
CA LYS A 58 -1.58 -4.16 8.33
C LYS A 58 -0.32 -4.46 9.14
N GLY A 59 0.00 -5.74 9.34
CA GLY A 59 1.24 -6.14 10.01
C GLY A 59 2.49 -5.67 9.28
N MET A 60 2.49 -5.77 7.94
CA MET A 60 3.59 -5.27 7.12
C MET A 60 3.80 -3.77 7.30
N VAL A 61 2.73 -2.99 7.26
CA VAL A 61 2.78 -1.54 7.44
C VAL A 61 3.40 -1.18 8.78
N GLN A 62 2.95 -1.83 9.85
CA GLN A 62 3.49 -1.59 11.19
C GLN A 62 4.97 -1.91 11.27
N SER A 63 5.38 -3.03 10.72
CA SER A 63 6.78 -3.47 10.73
C SER A 63 7.69 -2.52 9.94
N ILE A 64 7.25 -2.08 8.75
CA ILE A 64 8.03 -1.18 7.91
C ILE A 64 8.25 0.16 8.61
N TRP A 65 7.21 0.74 9.18
CA TRP A 65 7.35 2.03 9.84
C TRP A 65 8.24 1.98 11.07
N GLU A 66 8.20 0.90 11.82
CA GLU A 66 9.10 0.71 12.96
C GLU A 66 10.56 0.65 12.54
N SER A 67 10.84 0.10 11.35
CA SER A 67 12.21 -0.09 10.87
C SER A 67 12.79 1.12 10.16
N HIS A 68 11.97 2.03 9.63
CA HIS A 68 12.42 3.07 8.71
C HIS A 68 12.11 4.49 9.19
N VAL A 69 11.93 4.69 10.48
CA VAL A 69 11.52 6.00 11.01
C VAL A 69 12.71 6.97 11.06
N ARG A 70 12.66 8.01 10.19
CA ARG A 70 13.61 9.13 10.26
C ARG A 70 12.90 10.47 10.47
N ASP A 71 11.75 10.66 9.82
CA ASP A 71 10.87 11.81 10.05
C ASP A 71 9.61 11.27 10.71
N GLN A 72 9.62 11.27 12.03
CA GLN A 72 8.57 10.61 12.80
C GLN A 72 7.20 11.25 12.61
N ASP A 73 7.13 12.57 12.52
CA ASP A 73 5.85 13.25 12.44
C ASP A 73 5.13 12.94 11.13
N PHE A 74 5.85 13.03 10.00
CA PHE A 74 5.28 12.75 8.70
C PHE A 74 4.92 11.26 8.56
N LEU A 75 5.83 10.38 8.94
CA LEU A 75 5.60 8.94 8.86
C LEU A 75 4.46 8.50 9.76
N MET A 76 4.32 9.10 10.94
CA MET A 76 3.21 8.77 11.85
C MET A 76 1.86 9.15 11.26
N ALA A 77 1.77 10.31 10.60
CA ALA A 77 0.52 10.72 9.96
C ALA A 77 0.14 9.75 8.83
N ASN A 78 1.08 9.38 8.00
CA ASN A 78 0.85 8.44 6.91
C ASN A 78 0.49 7.05 7.44
N LYS A 79 1.18 6.59 8.47
CA LYS A 79 0.90 5.32 9.11
C LYS A 79 -0.54 5.27 9.64
N ARG A 80 -0.97 6.32 10.34
CA ARG A 80 -2.33 6.39 10.88
C ARG A 80 -3.37 6.35 9.77
N TYR A 81 -3.13 7.08 8.69
CA TYR A 81 -4.03 7.08 7.55
C TYR A 81 -4.17 5.69 6.94
N ILE A 82 -3.04 5.04 6.67
CA ILE A 82 -3.04 3.73 6.04
C ILE A 82 -3.69 2.69 6.95
N LEU A 83 -3.36 2.68 8.23
CA LEU A 83 -3.95 1.73 9.18
C LEU A 83 -5.45 1.94 9.33
N ARG A 84 -5.91 3.19 9.32
CA ARG A 84 -7.34 3.48 9.37
C ARG A 84 -8.04 2.96 8.12
N ARG A 85 -7.46 3.14 6.94
CA ARG A 85 -8.04 2.62 5.71
C ARG A 85 -8.13 1.09 5.73
N LEU A 86 -7.11 0.43 6.24
CA LEU A 86 -7.11 -1.03 6.40
C LEU A 86 -8.20 -1.48 7.38
N ASP A 87 -8.33 -0.81 8.51
CA ASP A 87 -9.36 -1.13 9.49
C ASP A 87 -10.77 -0.93 8.92
N GLU A 88 -10.99 0.13 8.16
CA GLU A 88 -12.27 0.35 7.48
C GLU A 88 -12.60 -0.79 6.52
N ARG A 89 -11.63 -1.25 5.74
CA ARG A 89 -11.83 -2.37 4.82
C ARG A 89 -12.11 -3.67 5.57
N ILE A 90 -11.38 -3.94 6.64
CA ILE A 90 -11.58 -5.14 7.47
C ILE A 90 -12.98 -5.12 8.10
N ASN A 91 -13.41 -3.97 8.62
CA ASN A 91 -14.71 -3.85 9.27
C ASN A 91 -15.87 -3.94 8.29
N ASN A 92 -15.66 -3.68 7.03
CA ASN A 92 -16.69 -3.77 5.99
C ASN A 92 -16.76 -5.15 5.33
N LEU A 93 -15.95 -6.09 5.75
CA LEU A 93 -16.08 -7.48 5.31
C LEU A 93 -17.14 -8.19 6.13
#